data_f7e6bd034d4cb21b24f31624b6063978
#
_entry.id   f7e6bd034d4cb21b24f31624b6063978
#
_cell.length_a   1.000
_cell.length_b   1.000
_cell.length_c   1.000
_cell.angle_alpha   90.00
_cell.angle_beta   90.00
_cell.angle_gamma   90.00
#
_symmetry.space_group_name_H-M   'P 1'
#
loop_
_entity.id
_entity.type
_entity.pdbx_description
1 polymer ?
#
loop_
_entity_poly.entity_id
_entity_poly.type
_entity_poly.pdbx_seq_one_letter_code
_entity_poly.pdbx_strand_id
1 'polypeptide(L)'
;RQRQMCIRGREKGKQIIDGVLLFASPLVGFGMQYAITRHMEYGPALSALGYGGFYLALAWLALRRYPSLGRPLVLAALALGGAFTTLAIPLALSARWTAMAWALEGLGILWLGVQQQQRRMSYSGTALLVLAVCSALWAQMNGMSALSLVLIFAVLSLSWLAAAWLWRNIQLQGSWVLLAGGLIFWIIALIGASQLVLKKDSLVLSGVLALMAISVWGWRIVSGRLAWWELDVSKWLLWPTMLVMLLSQISQHEIFAAGWQNLAWCLALPAAGALLWRDAETLPPRSRLAHLSLFW
;
A
#
# COMPACT_ATOMS: atom_id res chain seq x y z
N ARG A 1 48.38 25.36 0.73
CA ARG A 1 47.46 24.19 0.86
C ARG A 1 46.64 24.21 2.16
N GLN A 2 47.22 24.54 3.31
CA GLN A 2 46.51 24.60 4.60
C GLN A 2 45.41 25.68 4.66
N ARG A 3 45.64 26.89 4.10
CA ARG A 3 44.61 27.95 4.05
C ARG A 3 43.36 27.55 3.22
N GLN A 4 43.55 26.84 2.13
CA GLN A 4 42.42 26.35 1.32
C GLN A 4 41.60 25.27 2.02
N MET A 5 42.24 24.45 2.86
CA MET A 5 41.52 23.43 3.67
C MET A 5 40.66 24.07 4.78
N CYS A 6 41.14 25.11 5.47
CA CYS A 6 40.38 25.83 6.48
C CYS A 6 39.18 26.58 5.89
N ILE A 7 39.29 27.19 4.71
CA ILE A 7 38.19 27.88 4.04
C ILE A 7 37.12 26.86 3.62
N ARG A 8 37.52 25.71 3.06
CA ARG A 8 36.58 24.64 2.64
C ARG A 8 35.84 23.99 3.82
N GLY A 9 36.49 23.84 4.98
CA GLY A 9 35.85 23.35 6.20
C GLY A 9 34.82 24.34 6.78
N ARG A 10 35.12 25.64 6.72
CA ARG A 10 34.26 26.72 7.18
C ARG A 10 33.01 26.90 6.30
N GLU A 11 33.18 26.73 4.96
CA GLU A 11 32.06 26.76 4.03
C GLU A 11 31.11 25.54 4.21
N LYS A 12 31.66 24.33 4.43
CA LYS A 12 30.85 23.13 4.71
C LYS A 12 30.07 23.28 6.03
N GLY A 13 30.68 23.87 7.07
CA GLY A 13 29.99 24.13 8.34
C GLY A 13 28.83 25.11 8.19
N LYS A 14 28.99 26.18 7.41
CA LYS A 14 27.91 27.13 7.11
C LYS A 14 26.77 26.48 6.32
N GLN A 15 27.08 25.67 5.31
CA GLN A 15 26.05 24.95 4.52
C GLN A 15 25.23 23.97 5.35
N ILE A 16 25.82 23.32 6.35
CA ILE A 16 25.12 22.43 7.27
C ILE A 16 24.19 23.23 8.19
N ILE A 17 24.68 24.34 8.76
CA ILE A 17 23.90 25.21 9.65
C ILE A 17 22.72 25.82 8.88
N ASP A 18 22.96 26.33 7.68
CA ASP A 18 21.91 26.90 6.82
C ASP A 18 20.86 25.85 6.45
N GLY A 19 21.28 24.60 6.16
CA GLY A 19 20.38 23.49 5.89
C GLY A 19 19.55 23.11 7.11
N VAL A 20 20.14 23.03 8.30
CA VAL A 20 19.40 22.73 9.54
C VAL A 20 18.40 23.82 9.87
N LEU A 21 18.77 25.09 9.75
CA LEU A 21 17.87 26.22 9.99
C LEU A 21 16.71 26.27 9.00
N LEU A 22 16.97 25.91 7.73
CA LEU A 22 15.95 25.88 6.69
C LEU A 22 14.81 24.91 6.99
N PHE A 23 15.12 23.74 7.61
CA PHE A 23 14.13 22.75 7.97
C PHE A 23 13.60 22.91 9.41
N ALA A 24 14.44 23.30 10.37
CA ALA A 24 14.05 23.45 11.77
C ALA A 24 13.08 24.62 11.98
N SER A 25 13.30 25.74 11.30
CA SER A 25 12.46 26.93 11.44
C SER A 25 10.98 26.67 11.09
N PRO A 26 10.63 26.09 9.93
CA PRO A 26 9.23 25.78 9.62
C PRO A 26 8.63 24.72 10.53
N LEU A 27 9.42 23.73 10.99
CA LEU A 27 8.93 22.72 11.91
C LEU A 27 8.58 23.32 13.29
N VAL A 28 9.44 24.16 13.83
CA VAL A 28 9.17 24.86 15.10
C VAL A 28 7.98 25.82 14.94
N GLY A 29 7.95 26.61 13.86
CA GLY A 29 6.85 27.52 13.56
C GLY A 29 5.52 26.80 13.43
N PHE A 30 5.50 25.66 12.71
CA PHE A 30 4.31 24.83 12.59
C PHE A 30 3.92 24.20 13.94
N GLY A 31 4.88 23.76 14.77
CA GLY A 31 4.62 23.21 16.09
C GLY A 31 3.94 24.23 17.02
N MET A 32 4.38 25.48 16.98
CA MET A 32 3.72 26.59 17.71
C MET A 32 2.30 26.86 17.17
N GLN A 33 2.15 26.91 15.85
CA GLN A 33 0.87 27.11 15.20
C GLN A 33 -0.11 25.97 15.51
N TYR A 34 0.36 24.73 15.51
CA TYR A 34 -0.41 23.57 15.93
C TYR A 34 -0.91 23.69 17.37
N ALA A 35 -0.04 24.11 18.31
CA ALA A 35 -0.42 24.29 19.71
C ALA A 35 -1.53 25.34 19.89
N ILE A 36 -1.51 26.39 19.08
CA ILE A 36 -2.53 27.45 19.10
C ILE A 36 -3.85 26.98 18.46
N THR A 37 -3.76 26.23 17.35
CA THR A 37 -4.94 25.88 16.54
C THR A 37 -5.57 24.54 16.88
N ARG A 38 -4.97 23.75 17.80
CA ARG A 38 -5.44 22.39 18.16
C ARG A 38 -6.87 22.33 18.72
N HIS A 39 -7.40 23.47 19.21
CA HIS A 39 -8.77 23.59 19.71
C HIS A 39 -9.81 23.77 18.61
N MET A 40 -9.39 24.10 17.39
CA MET A 40 -10.26 24.28 16.22
C MET A 40 -10.34 22.97 15.46
N GLU A 41 -11.54 22.54 15.04
CA GLU A 41 -11.78 21.23 14.41
C GLU A 41 -10.87 20.95 13.22
N TYR A 42 -10.63 21.96 12.36
CA TYR A 42 -9.73 21.85 11.19
C TYR A 42 -8.52 22.79 11.27
N GLY A 43 -8.29 23.44 12.43
CA GLY A 43 -7.24 24.43 12.62
C GLY A 43 -5.84 23.94 12.26
N PRO A 44 -5.39 22.78 12.80
CA PRO A 44 -4.09 22.22 12.47
C PRO A 44 -3.93 21.85 10.98
N ALA A 45 -4.99 21.32 10.35
CA ALA A 45 -4.97 20.93 8.94
C ALA A 45 -4.87 22.16 8.02
N LEU A 46 -5.65 23.21 8.30
CA LEU A 46 -5.58 24.47 7.55
C LEU A 46 -4.23 25.15 7.73
N SER A 47 -3.65 25.08 8.94
CA SER A 47 -2.31 25.58 9.20
C SER A 47 -1.26 24.83 8.38
N ALA A 48 -1.32 23.49 8.32
CA ALA A 48 -0.43 22.68 7.50
C ALA A 48 -0.57 22.99 6.01
N LEU A 49 -1.80 23.15 5.51
CA LEU A 49 -2.05 23.58 4.12
C LEU A 49 -1.49 24.97 3.84
N GLY A 50 -1.62 25.90 4.78
CA GLY A 50 -1.06 27.25 4.67
C GLY A 50 0.46 27.24 4.56
N TYR A 51 1.14 26.47 5.41
CA TYR A 51 2.60 26.26 5.31
C TYR A 51 2.98 25.57 4.00
N GLY A 52 2.26 24.51 3.60
CA GLY A 52 2.45 23.82 2.33
C GLY A 52 2.36 24.74 1.14
N GLY A 53 1.24 25.50 1.05
CA GLY A 53 1.00 26.48 0.00
C GLY A 53 2.06 27.59 -0.05
N PHE A 54 2.49 28.10 1.11
CA PHE A 54 3.56 29.09 1.20
C PHE A 54 4.87 28.59 0.61
N TYR A 55 5.34 27.39 1.00
CA TYR A 55 6.59 26.82 0.50
C TYR A 55 6.51 26.44 -0.97
N LEU A 56 5.37 25.94 -1.45
CA LEU A 56 5.15 25.66 -2.88
C LEU A 56 5.14 26.95 -3.72
N ALA A 57 4.49 28.00 -3.23
CA ALA A 57 4.50 29.32 -3.87
C ALA A 57 5.92 29.93 -3.91
N LEU A 58 6.68 29.76 -2.83
CA LEU A 58 8.06 30.22 -2.73
C LEU A 58 8.97 29.47 -3.73
N ALA A 59 8.80 28.14 -3.86
CA ALA A 59 9.51 27.35 -4.85
C ALA A 59 9.15 27.77 -6.28
N TRP A 60 7.87 27.99 -6.56
CA TRP A 60 7.41 28.45 -7.88
C TRP A 60 7.93 29.83 -8.23
N LEU A 61 7.94 30.78 -7.27
CA LEU A 61 8.48 32.13 -7.45
C LEU A 61 9.99 32.09 -7.70
N ALA A 62 10.71 31.24 -6.94
CA ALA A 62 12.14 31.06 -7.12
C ALA A 62 12.47 30.53 -8.53
N LEU A 63 11.73 29.54 -9.01
CA LEU A 63 11.91 29.01 -10.37
C LEU A 63 11.64 30.03 -11.47
N ARG A 64 10.61 30.90 -11.27
CA ARG A 64 10.22 31.89 -12.29
C ARG A 64 11.07 33.17 -12.30
N ARG A 65 11.37 33.71 -11.11
CA ARG A 65 12.01 35.03 -10.99
C ARG A 65 13.51 34.99 -10.70
N TYR A 66 13.98 33.89 -10.11
CA TYR A 66 15.34 33.78 -9.64
C TYR A 66 16.01 32.45 -10.05
N PRO A 67 16.22 32.23 -11.37
CA PRO A 67 16.82 30.98 -11.85
C PRO A 67 18.28 30.78 -11.37
N SER A 68 18.92 31.86 -10.86
CA SER A 68 20.23 31.80 -10.21
C SER A 68 20.22 31.30 -8.78
N LEU A 69 19.04 31.24 -8.11
CA LEU A 69 18.94 30.61 -6.80
C LEU A 69 19.28 29.13 -6.92
N GLY A 70 20.21 28.69 -6.08
CA GLY A 70 20.75 27.34 -6.14
C GLY A 70 19.63 26.26 -6.09
N ARG A 71 19.74 25.26 -6.95
CA ARG A 71 18.83 24.09 -6.98
C ARG A 71 18.49 23.50 -5.61
N PRO A 72 19.43 23.46 -4.60
CA PRO A 72 19.14 22.93 -3.28
C PRO A 72 18.01 23.67 -2.54
N LEU A 73 17.95 25.01 -2.66
CA LEU A 73 16.91 25.80 -1.96
C LEU A 73 15.52 25.55 -2.54
N VAL A 74 15.42 25.47 -3.87
CA VAL A 74 14.15 25.16 -4.55
C VAL A 74 13.67 23.75 -4.20
N LEU A 75 14.58 22.77 -4.20
CA LEU A 75 14.25 21.38 -3.82
C LEU A 75 13.82 21.29 -2.36
N ALA A 76 14.47 22.04 -1.46
CA ALA A 76 14.08 22.09 -0.04
C ALA A 76 12.69 22.71 0.14
N ALA A 77 12.39 23.80 -0.57
CA ALA A 77 11.07 24.43 -0.54
C ALA A 77 9.97 23.52 -1.09
N LEU A 78 10.25 22.79 -2.18
CA LEU A 78 9.33 21.78 -2.74
C LEU A 78 9.12 20.63 -1.75
N ALA A 79 10.17 20.14 -1.11
CA ALA A 79 10.09 19.06 -0.13
C ALA A 79 9.29 19.47 1.11
N LEU A 80 9.52 20.69 1.65
CA LEU A 80 8.76 21.25 2.77
C LEU A 80 7.29 21.47 2.38
N GLY A 81 7.05 22.06 1.22
CA GLY A 81 5.70 22.28 0.71
C GLY A 81 4.91 20.98 0.54
N GLY A 82 5.53 19.96 -0.07
CA GLY A 82 4.96 18.62 -0.20
C GLY A 82 4.71 17.97 1.16
N ALA A 83 5.69 18.01 2.07
CA ALA A 83 5.57 17.41 3.40
C ALA A 83 4.43 18.03 4.23
N PHE A 84 4.29 19.36 4.24
CA PHE A 84 3.19 20.01 4.95
C PHE A 84 1.84 19.77 4.30
N THR A 85 1.76 19.70 2.97
CA THR A 85 0.51 19.34 2.26
C THR A 85 0.08 17.91 2.59
N THR A 86 1.02 16.95 2.57
CA THR A 86 0.77 15.57 2.98
C THR A 86 0.39 15.44 4.45
N LEU A 87 1.02 16.25 5.33
CA LEU A 87 0.70 16.29 6.76
C LEU A 87 -0.71 16.85 7.04
N ALA A 88 -1.23 17.70 6.19
CA ALA A 88 -2.59 18.23 6.34
C ALA A 88 -3.66 17.13 6.29
N ILE A 89 -3.41 16.04 5.54
CA ILE A 89 -4.35 14.92 5.39
C ILE A 89 -4.65 14.25 6.74
N PRO A 90 -3.65 13.76 7.53
CA PRO A 90 -3.93 13.13 8.82
C PRO A 90 -4.44 14.10 9.89
N LEU A 91 -4.17 15.41 9.72
CA LEU A 91 -4.67 16.44 10.64
C LEU A 91 -6.13 16.80 10.37
N ALA A 92 -6.61 16.64 9.12
CA ALA A 92 -7.99 16.88 8.74
C ALA A 92 -8.87 15.64 8.87
N LEU A 93 -8.30 14.46 8.64
CA LEU A 93 -9.03 13.22 8.49
C LEU A 93 -8.75 12.26 9.65
N SER A 94 -9.73 11.38 9.92
CA SER A 94 -9.47 10.26 10.82
C SER A 94 -8.43 9.30 10.20
N ALA A 95 -7.78 8.48 11.03
CA ALA A 95 -6.77 7.52 10.58
C ALA A 95 -7.24 6.59 9.45
N ARG A 96 -8.54 6.32 9.37
CA ARG A 96 -9.18 5.51 8.31
C ARG A 96 -9.04 6.16 6.93
N TRP A 97 -9.45 7.42 6.82
CA TRP A 97 -9.38 8.19 5.57
C TRP A 97 -7.94 8.52 5.19
N THR A 98 -7.11 8.81 6.20
CA THR A 98 -5.67 9.03 6.02
C THR A 98 -4.99 7.83 5.36
N ALA A 99 -5.31 6.61 5.78
CA ALA A 99 -4.74 5.40 5.20
C ALA A 99 -5.04 5.29 3.70
N MET A 100 -6.29 5.53 3.29
CA MET A 100 -6.69 5.48 1.88
C MET A 100 -6.06 6.62 1.08
N ALA A 101 -6.07 7.84 1.60
CA ALA A 101 -5.49 9.00 0.93
C ALA A 101 -3.98 8.81 0.69
N TRP A 102 -3.23 8.38 1.70
CA TRP A 102 -1.79 8.11 1.58
C TRP A 102 -1.48 6.93 0.66
N ALA A 103 -2.34 5.91 0.61
CA ALA A 103 -2.18 4.80 -0.32
C ALA A 103 -2.30 5.26 -1.78
N LEU A 104 -3.28 6.10 -2.09
CA LEU A 104 -3.47 6.65 -3.44
C LEU A 104 -2.40 7.68 -3.80
N GLU A 105 -2.05 8.58 -2.87
CA GLU A 105 -0.99 9.57 -3.06
C GLU A 105 0.37 8.88 -3.28
N GLY A 106 0.71 7.89 -2.44
CA GLY A 106 1.93 7.11 -2.56
C GLY A 106 2.04 6.39 -3.89
N LEU A 107 0.94 5.80 -4.35
CA LEU A 107 0.87 5.17 -5.68
C LEU A 107 1.08 6.20 -6.80
N GLY A 108 0.45 7.37 -6.71
CA GLY A 108 0.60 8.46 -7.68
C GLY A 108 2.04 8.97 -7.77
N ILE A 109 2.69 9.20 -6.62
CA ILE A 109 4.11 9.62 -6.55
C ILE A 109 5.02 8.53 -7.13
N LEU A 110 4.77 7.26 -6.80
CA LEU A 110 5.52 6.14 -7.33
C LEU A 110 5.39 6.06 -8.87
N TRP A 111 4.16 6.17 -9.39
CA TRP A 111 3.91 6.15 -10.83
C TRP A 111 4.65 7.28 -11.55
N LEU A 112 4.60 8.51 -11.03
CA LEU A 112 5.34 9.65 -11.57
C LEU A 112 6.86 9.41 -11.51
N GLY A 113 7.36 8.85 -10.40
CA GLY A 113 8.77 8.51 -10.24
C GLY A 113 9.27 7.50 -11.28
N VAL A 114 8.44 6.50 -11.60
CA VAL A 114 8.74 5.51 -12.66
C VAL A 114 8.72 6.17 -14.03
N GLN A 115 7.72 7.01 -14.34
CA GLN A 115 7.63 7.72 -15.62
C GLN A 115 8.82 8.68 -15.84
N GLN A 116 9.27 9.36 -14.79
CA GLN A 116 10.37 10.30 -14.84
C GLN A 116 11.75 9.64 -14.66
N GLN A 117 11.80 8.31 -14.50
CA GLN A 117 13.04 7.55 -14.21
C GLN A 117 13.79 8.07 -12.96
N GLN A 118 13.07 8.64 -12.00
CA GLN A 118 13.62 9.22 -10.77
C GLN A 118 13.46 8.24 -9.59
N ARG A 119 14.49 7.43 -9.33
CA ARG A 119 14.48 6.43 -8.25
C ARG A 119 14.14 7.01 -6.87
N ARG A 120 14.62 8.21 -6.55
CA ARG A 120 14.32 8.86 -5.25
C ARG A 120 12.83 9.12 -5.07
N MET A 121 12.17 9.55 -6.13
CA MET A 121 10.72 9.79 -6.14
C MET A 121 9.94 8.47 -5.99
N SER A 122 10.40 7.39 -6.65
CA SER A 122 9.79 6.08 -6.49
C SER A 122 9.92 5.55 -5.05
N TYR A 123 11.06 5.75 -4.39
CA TYR A 123 11.22 5.39 -2.98
C TYR A 123 10.33 6.22 -2.05
N SER A 124 10.16 7.52 -2.31
CA SER A 124 9.27 8.37 -1.48
C SER A 124 7.80 7.95 -1.60
N GLY A 125 7.34 7.59 -2.80
CA GLY A 125 6.00 7.03 -3.01
C GLY A 125 5.80 5.72 -2.26
N THR A 126 6.80 4.82 -2.30
CA THR A 126 6.77 3.56 -1.55
C THR A 126 6.78 3.78 -0.03
N ALA A 127 7.56 4.74 0.46
CA ALA A 127 7.55 5.11 1.88
C ALA A 127 6.16 5.60 2.33
N LEU A 128 5.48 6.37 1.50
CA LEU A 128 4.12 6.82 1.79
C LEU A 128 3.11 5.67 1.81
N LEU A 129 3.27 4.66 0.93
CA LEU A 129 2.49 3.42 0.98
C LEU A 129 2.69 2.66 2.30
N VAL A 130 3.91 2.62 2.83
CA VAL A 130 4.19 2.01 4.13
C VAL A 130 3.54 2.81 5.27
N LEU A 131 3.60 4.14 5.22
CA LEU A 131 2.91 5.01 6.20
C LEU A 131 1.38 4.82 6.15
N ALA A 132 0.81 4.60 4.96
CA ALA A 132 -0.61 4.26 4.81
C ALA A 132 -0.96 2.97 5.55
N VAL A 133 -0.10 1.95 5.51
CA VAL A 133 -0.28 0.70 6.28
C VAL A 133 -0.22 0.98 7.78
N CYS A 134 0.74 1.75 8.25
CA CYS A 134 0.83 2.14 9.67
C CYS A 134 -0.44 2.84 10.14
N SER A 135 -0.99 3.76 9.34
CA SER A 135 -2.25 4.44 9.62
C SER A 135 -3.44 3.49 9.65
N ALA A 136 -3.50 2.52 8.73
CA ALA A 136 -4.56 1.49 8.70
C ALA A 136 -4.49 0.56 9.93
N LEU A 137 -3.29 0.13 10.31
CA LEU A 137 -3.09 -0.71 11.50
C LEU A 137 -3.46 0.06 12.78
N TRP A 138 -3.08 1.33 12.88
CA TRP A 138 -3.51 2.19 13.98
C TRP A 138 -5.03 2.32 14.07
N ALA A 139 -5.68 2.54 12.92
CA ALA A 139 -7.14 2.60 12.86
C ALA A 139 -7.79 1.26 13.27
N GLN A 140 -7.18 0.13 12.91
CA GLN A 140 -7.65 -1.21 13.29
C GLN A 140 -7.58 -1.43 14.81
N MET A 141 -6.49 -0.99 15.47
CA MET A 141 -6.34 -1.09 16.91
C MET A 141 -7.38 -0.28 17.68
N ASN A 142 -7.90 0.79 17.11
CA ASN A 142 -8.94 1.63 17.69
C ASN A 142 -10.38 1.17 17.36
N GLY A 143 -10.54 -0.02 16.79
CA GLY A 143 -11.80 -0.62 16.43
C GLY A 143 -12.35 -0.08 15.10
N MET A 144 -12.51 -0.98 14.14
CA MET A 144 -13.11 -0.66 12.84
C MET A 144 -14.40 -1.43 12.62
N SER A 145 -15.35 -0.79 11.92
CA SER A 145 -16.49 -1.52 11.37
C SER A 145 -16.03 -2.39 10.20
N ALA A 146 -16.76 -3.50 9.94
CA ALA A 146 -16.47 -4.39 8.81
C ALA A 146 -16.43 -3.64 7.47
N LEU A 147 -17.30 -2.66 7.25
CA LEU A 147 -17.28 -1.83 6.05
C LEU A 147 -15.98 -1.01 5.91
N SER A 148 -15.54 -0.37 7.00
CA SER A 148 -14.28 0.39 7.00
C SER A 148 -13.08 -0.52 6.72
N LEU A 149 -13.08 -1.72 7.29
CA LEU A 149 -12.04 -2.72 7.09
C LEU A 149 -11.97 -3.13 5.61
N VAL A 150 -13.09 -3.44 4.99
CA VAL A 150 -13.15 -3.76 3.55
C VAL A 150 -12.59 -2.62 2.71
N LEU A 151 -13.09 -1.39 2.90
CA LEU A 151 -12.71 -0.25 2.07
C LEU A 151 -11.23 0.08 2.18
N ILE A 152 -10.70 0.15 3.41
CA ILE A 152 -9.31 0.51 3.64
C ILE A 152 -8.37 -0.56 3.10
N PHE A 153 -8.60 -1.83 3.44
CA PHE A 153 -7.69 -2.89 3.03
C PHE A 153 -7.84 -3.27 1.56
N ALA A 154 -9.00 -3.05 0.93
CA ALA A 154 -9.14 -3.18 -0.52
C ALA A 154 -8.34 -2.09 -1.26
N VAL A 155 -8.44 -0.83 -0.83
CA VAL A 155 -7.65 0.28 -1.42
C VAL A 155 -6.16 0.05 -1.21
N LEU A 156 -5.73 -0.33 0.00
CA LEU A 156 -4.33 -0.67 0.29
C LEU A 156 -3.85 -1.81 -0.60
N SER A 157 -4.61 -2.91 -0.69
CA SER A 157 -4.26 -4.06 -1.51
C SER A 157 -4.08 -3.66 -2.97
N LEU A 158 -5.06 -3.00 -3.57
CA LEU A 158 -4.99 -2.56 -4.96
C LEU A 158 -3.84 -1.61 -5.21
N SER A 159 -3.58 -0.67 -4.28
CA SER A 159 -2.45 0.26 -4.39
C SER A 159 -1.10 -0.46 -4.30
N TRP A 160 -0.96 -1.46 -3.41
CA TRP A 160 0.26 -2.26 -3.28
C TRP A 160 0.48 -3.20 -4.46
N LEU A 161 -0.58 -3.81 -5.00
CA LEU A 161 -0.49 -4.62 -6.22
C LEU A 161 -0.10 -3.77 -7.43
N ALA A 162 -0.69 -2.58 -7.60
CA ALA A 162 -0.30 -1.65 -8.64
C ALA A 162 1.16 -1.18 -8.47
N ALA A 163 1.58 -0.90 -7.23
CA ALA A 163 2.96 -0.57 -6.91
C ALA A 163 3.92 -1.73 -7.23
N ALA A 164 3.54 -2.98 -6.93
CA ALA A 164 4.32 -4.16 -7.28
C ALA A 164 4.53 -4.27 -8.80
N TRP A 165 3.48 -4.02 -9.58
CA TRP A 165 3.57 -4.00 -11.03
C TRP A 165 4.52 -2.92 -11.57
N LEU A 166 4.48 -1.72 -10.98
CA LEU A 166 5.39 -0.61 -11.33
C LEU A 166 6.84 -0.91 -10.94
N TRP A 167 7.07 -1.55 -9.78
CA TRP A 167 8.41 -1.89 -9.27
C TRP A 167 9.14 -2.96 -10.08
N ARG A 168 8.46 -3.77 -10.87
CA ARG A 168 9.08 -4.78 -11.75
C ARG A 168 10.19 -4.18 -12.61
N ASN A 169 9.99 -2.97 -13.09
CA ASN A 169 10.94 -2.27 -13.97
C ASN A 169 12.10 -1.63 -13.20
N ILE A 170 12.03 -1.52 -11.88
CA ILE A 170 13.04 -0.91 -11.03
C ILE A 170 13.89 -1.98 -10.35
N GLN A 171 13.24 -2.88 -9.62
CA GLN A 171 13.88 -3.95 -8.85
C GLN A 171 12.90 -5.09 -8.59
N LEU A 172 13.22 -6.28 -9.08
CA LEU A 172 12.34 -7.45 -8.97
C LEU A 172 12.08 -7.88 -7.52
N GLN A 173 13.09 -7.81 -6.63
CA GLN A 173 12.92 -8.18 -5.22
C GLN A 173 11.90 -7.28 -4.52
N GLY A 174 11.95 -5.96 -4.77
CA GLY A 174 10.97 -5.01 -4.24
C GLY A 174 9.55 -5.28 -4.74
N SER A 175 9.40 -5.69 -6.00
CA SER A 175 8.11 -6.10 -6.58
C SER A 175 7.49 -7.27 -5.83
N TRP A 176 8.27 -8.31 -5.47
CA TRP A 176 7.77 -9.45 -4.72
C TRP A 176 7.29 -9.09 -3.31
N VAL A 177 8.01 -8.21 -2.61
CA VAL A 177 7.61 -7.74 -1.27
C VAL A 177 6.27 -6.98 -1.34
N LEU A 178 6.13 -6.10 -2.32
CA LEU A 178 4.90 -5.35 -2.53
C LEU A 178 3.74 -6.25 -2.96
N LEU A 179 4.01 -7.25 -3.81
CA LEU A 179 3.01 -8.25 -4.21
C LEU A 179 2.50 -9.05 -3.01
N ALA A 180 3.42 -9.58 -2.19
CA ALA A 180 3.07 -10.32 -0.99
C ALA A 180 2.23 -9.46 -0.01
N GLY A 181 2.65 -8.23 0.25
CA GLY A 181 1.88 -7.29 1.08
C GLY A 181 0.49 -7.01 0.51
N GLY A 182 0.39 -6.75 -0.79
CA GLY A 182 -0.88 -6.53 -1.47
C GLY A 182 -1.84 -7.72 -1.34
N LEU A 183 -1.34 -8.95 -1.48
CA LEU A 183 -2.13 -10.16 -1.32
C LEU A 183 -2.56 -10.39 0.14
N ILE A 184 -1.71 -10.08 1.12
CA ILE A 184 -2.08 -10.13 2.55
C ILE A 184 -3.21 -9.14 2.84
N PHE A 185 -3.12 -7.90 2.37
CA PHE A 185 -4.18 -6.90 2.54
C PHE A 185 -5.47 -7.30 1.83
N TRP A 186 -5.36 -8.02 0.70
CA TRP A 186 -6.53 -8.58 0.02
C TRP A 186 -7.25 -9.60 0.88
N ILE A 187 -6.52 -10.52 1.52
CA ILE A 187 -7.11 -11.50 2.45
C ILE A 187 -7.83 -10.80 3.59
N ILE A 188 -7.23 -9.76 4.17
CA ILE A 188 -7.88 -8.98 5.25
C ILE A 188 -9.17 -8.32 4.74
N ALA A 189 -9.16 -7.77 3.52
CA ALA A 189 -10.36 -7.21 2.90
C ALA A 189 -11.45 -8.27 2.69
N LEU A 190 -11.08 -9.50 2.27
CA LEU A 190 -12.03 -10.60 2.11
C LEU A 190 -12.64 -11.05 3.44
N ILE A 191 -11.87 -11.05 4.53
CA ILE A 191 -12.38 -11.31 5.88
C ILE A 191 -13.44 -10.27 6.24
N GLY A 192 -13.14 -8.98 6.05
CA GLY A 192 -14.09 -7.91 6.29
C GLY A 192 -15.35 -8.02 5.40
N ALA A 193 -15.18 -8.35 4.11
CA ALA A 193 -16.29 -8.54 3.19
C ALA A 193 -17.21 -9.72 3.62
N SER A 194 -16.62 -10.83 4.05
CA SER A 194 -17.38 -11.96 4.54
C SER A 194 -18.12 -11.64 5.86
N GLN A 195 -17.50 -10.90 6.78
CA GLN A 195 -18.15 -10.41 8.00
C GLN A 195 -19.31 -9.45 7.72
N LEU A 196 -19.20 -8.64 6.67
CA LEU A 196 -20.25 -7.69 6.29
C LEU A 196 -21.51 -8.41 5.77
N VAL A 197 -21.32 -9.48 5.00
CA VAL A 197 -22.39 -10.26 4.36
C VAL A 197 -22.93 -11.33 5.30
N LEU A 198 -22.02 -12.05 5.97
CA LEU A 198 -22.32 -13.21 6.81
C LEU A 198 -22.19 -12.80 8.28
N LYS A 199 -23.31 -12.55 8.94
CA LYS A 199 -23.34 -12.10 10.33
C LYS A 199 -22.94 -13.18 11.35
N LYS A 200 -22.83 -14.45 10.93
CA LYS A 200 -22.42 -15.58 11.79
C LYS A 200 -20.92 -15.83 11.64
N ASP A 201 -20.18 -15.81 12.72
CA ASP A 201 -18.73 -16.05 12.73
C ASP A 201 -18.35 -17.41 12.13
N SER A 202 -19.17 -18.44 12.31
CA SER A 202 -18.97 -19.77 11.72
C SER A 202 -19.01 -19.78 10.19
N LEU A 203 -19.67 -18.80 9.55
CA LEU A 203 -19.79 -18.71 8.09
C LEU A 203 -18.74 -17.78 7.46
N VAL A 204 -18.04 -16.97 8.26
CA VAL A 204 -17.05 -16.00 7.75
C VAL A 204 -15.97 -16.71 6.94
N LEU A 205 -15.45 -17.82 7.44
CA LEU A 205 -14.39 -18.59 6.76
C LEU A 205 -14.87 -19.18 5.43
N SER A 206 -16.13 -19.64 5.36
CA SER A 206 -16.76 -20.09 4.11
C SER A 206 -16.87 -18.95 3.10
N GLY A 207 -17.23 -17.75 3.56
CA GLY A 207 -17.28 -16.54 2.73
C GLY A 207 -15.90 -16.19 2.20
N VAL A 208 -14.86 -16.25 3.03
CA VAL A 208 -13.47 -16.00 2.61
C VAL A 208 -13.05 -16.99 1.55
N LEU A 209 -13.35 -18.31 1.71
CA LEU A 209 -13.00 -19.33 0.73
C LEU A 209 -13.69 -19.08 -0.62
N ALA A 210 -14.99 -18.78 -0.62
CA ALA A 210 -15.74 -18.48 -1.83
C ALA A 210 -15.20 -17.23 -2.55
N LEU A 211 -14.95 -16.14 -1.82
CA LEU A 211 -14.39 -14.89 -2.37
C LEU A 211 -12.95 -15.09 -2.86
N MET A 212 -12.15 -15.91 -2.17
CA MET A 212 -10.80 -16.26 -2.60
C MET A 212 -10.83 -17.04 -3.92
N ALA A 213 -11.72 -18.02 -4.07
CA ALA A 213 -11.86 -18.76 -5.33
C ALA A 213 -12.18 -17.83 -6.51
N ILE A 214 -13.08 -16.85 -6.32
CA ILE A 214 -13.41 -15.84 -7.34
C ILE A 214 -12.20 -14.92 -7.59
N SER A 215 -11.51 -14.49 -6.54
CA SER A 215 -10.36 -13.58 -6.63
C SER A 215 -9.21 -14.19 -7.42
N VAL A 216 -8.90 -15.47 -7.20
CA VAL A 216 -7.82 -16.18 -7.91
C VAL A 216 -8.09 -16.21 -9.41
N TRP A 217 -9.33 -16.43 -9.82
CA TRP A 217 -9.70 -16.32 -11.23
C TRP A 217 -9.57 -14.91 -11.77
N GLY A 218 -9.97 -13.90 -10.99
CA GLY A 218 -9.77 -12.50 -11.32
C GLY A 218 -8.30 -12.16 -11.54
N TRP A 219 -7.43 -12.55 -10.60
CA TRP A 219 -5.98 -12.32 -10.70
C TRP A 219 -5.35 -13.04 -11.88
N ARG A 220 -5.80 -14.24 -12.21
CA ARG A 220 -5.33 -14.96 -13.41
C ARG A 220 -5.69 -14.23 -14.70
N ILE A 221 -6.89 -13.68 -14.82
CA ILE A 221 -7.29 -12.88 -15.98
C ILE A 221 -6.43 -11.61 -16.08
N VAL A 222 -6.20 -10.93 -14.96
CA VAL A 222 -5.35 -9.73 -14.89
C VAL A 222 -3.91 -10.07 -15.24
N SER A 223 -3.36 -11.16 -14.69
CA SER A 223 -2.01 -11.67 -15.00
C SER A 223 -1.84 -11.90 -16.50
N GLY A 224 -2.80 -12.57 -17.14
CA GLY A 224 -2.76 -12.81 -18.58
C GLY A 224 -2.84 -11.53 -19.41
N ARG A 225 -3.68 -10.57 -19.03
CA ARG A 225 -3.83 -9.30 -19.77
C ARG A 225 -2.64 -8.37 -19.63
N LEU A 226 -2.01 -8.34 -18.45
CA LEU A 226 -0.87 -7.45 -18.14
C LEU A 226 0.49 -8.13 -18.38
N ALA A 227 0.51 -9.38 -18.87
CA ALA A 227 1.73 -10.20 -18.95
C ALA A 227 2.52 -10.20 -17.63
N TRP A 228 1.80 -10.34 -16.52
CA TRP A 228 2.34 -10.27 -15.17
C TRP A 228 2.36 -11.66 -14.52
N TRP A 229 3.39 -12.43 -14.82
CA TRP A 229 3.52 -13.82 -14.39
C TRP A 229 3.66 -13.97 -12.87
N GLU A 230 4.25 -12.98 -12.18
CA GLU A 230 4.40 -13.01 -10.73
C GLU A 230 3.04 -13.00 -10.02
N LEU A 231 2.05 -12.31 -10.60
CA LEU A 231 0.69 -12.31 -10.05
C LEU A 231 0.01 -13.68 -10.17
N ASP A 232 0.40 -14.50 -11.14
CA ASP A 232 -0.15 -15.85 -11.30
C ASP A 232 0.19 -16.77 -10.10
N VAL A 233 1.25 -16.45 -9.35
CA VAL A 233 1.58 -17.14 -8.09
C VAL A 233 0.46 -17.00 -7.04
N SER A 234 -0.38 -15.97 -7.13
CA SER A 234 -1.55 -15.80 -6.24
C SER A 234 -2.54 -16.98 -6.26
N LYS A 235 -2.56 -17.79 -7.35
CA LYS A 235 -3.37 -19.01 -7.43
C LYS A 235 -3.09 -19.99 -6.29
N TRP A 236 -1.83 -20.04 -5.82
CA TRP A 236 -1.43 -20.91 -4.72
C TRP A 236 -2.03 -20.53 -3.36
N LEU A 237 -2.60 -19.31 -3.21
CA LEU A 237 -3.30 -18.89 -1.99
C LEU A 237 -4.62 -19.65 -1.78
N LEU A 238 -5.18 -20.25 -2.83
CA LEU A 238 -6.41 -21.03 -2.71
C LEU A 238 -6.20 -22.27 -1.82
N TRP A 239 -5.02 -22.92 -1.92
CA TRP A 239 -4.73 -24.16 -1.17
C TRP A 239 -4.67 -23.95 0.34
N PRO A 240 -3.91 -22.97 0.89
CA PRO A 240 -3.92 -22.74 2.32
C PRO A 240 -5.29 -22.27 2.82
N THR A 241 -6.08 -21.52 2.04
CA THR A 241 -7.44 -21.16 2.46
C THR A 241 -8.36 -22.35 2.52
N MET A 242 -8.28 -23.30 1.56
CA MET A 242 -9.01 -24.57 1.61
C MET A 242 -8.58 -25.43 2.83
N LEU A 243 -7.26 -25.49 3.10
CA LEU A 243 -6.72 -26.21 4.26
C LEU A 243 -7.22 -25.64 5.58
N VAL A 244 -7.19 -24.32 5.76
CA VAL A 244 -7.69 -23.64 6.97
C VAL A 244 -9.17 -23.89 7.15
N MET A 245 -9.96 -23.84 6.08
CA MET A 245 -11.38 -24.14 6.12
C MET A 245 -11.63 -25.61 6.54
N LEU A 246 -10.90 -26.55 5.95
CA LEU A 246 -10.99 -27.97 6.28
C LEU A 246 -10.65 -28.24 7.74
N LEU A 247 -9.53 -27.69 8.24
CA LEU A 247 -9.11 -27.83 9.64
C LEU A 247 -10.15 -27.24 10.60
N SER A 248 -10.75 -26.11 10.25
CA SER A 248 -11.84 -25.51 11.03
C SER A 248 -13.07 -26.42 11.11
N GLN A 249 -13.49 -27.03 9.98
CA GLN A 249 -14.61 -27.95 9.94
C GLN A 249 -14.33 -29.25 10.72
N ILE A 250 -13.11 -29.78 10.65
CA ILE A 250 -12.67 -30.93 11.45
C ILE A 250 -12.75 -30.60 12.95
N SER A 251 -12.24 -29.43 13.34
CA SER A 251 -12.24 -28.99 14.75
C SER A 251 -13.66 -28.83 15.32
N GLN A 252 -14.61 -28.42 14.48
CA GLN A 252 -16.00 -28.22 14.87
C GLN A 252 -16.86 -29.49 14.71
N HIS A 253 -16.28 -30.59 14.24
CA HIS A 253 -17.01 -31.86 13.91
C HIS A 253 -18.13 -31.66 12.87
N GLU A 254 -18.05 -30.67 11.99
CA GLU A 254 -19.08 -30.27 11.03
C GLU A 254 -18.76 -30.64 9.58
N ILE A 255 -17.86 -31.61 9.33
CA ILE A 255 -17.36 -31.93 7.96
C ILE A 255 -18.49 -32.32 7.01
N PHE A 256 -19.56 -32.95 7.51
CA PHE A 256 -20.72 -33.41 6.74
C PHE A 256 -22.03 -32.73 7.15
N ALA A 257 -21.95 -31.67 7.97
CA ALA A 257 -23.15 -30.92 8.34
C ALA A 257 -23.77 -30.28 7.08
N ALA A 258 -25.03 -30.63 6.80
CA ALA A 258 -25.79 -30.01 5.71
C ALA A 258 -26.00 -28.52 6.03
N GLY A 259 -25.24 -27.64 5.41
CA GLY A 259 -25.34 -26.22 5.66
C GLY A 259 -24.71 -25.36 4.56
N TRP A 260 -25.02 -24.08 4.63
CA TRP A 260 -24.46 -23.04 3.72
C TRP A 260 -22.93 -23.00 3.69
N GLN A 261 -22.27 -23.52 4.74
CA GLN A 261 -20.82 -23.64 4.83
C GLN A 261 -20.22 -24.45 3.67
N ASN A 262 -20.94 -25.50 3.25
CA ASN A 262 -20.44 -26.40 2.19
C ASN A 262 -20.59 -25.83 0.78
N LEU A 263 -21.41 -24.77 0.57
CA LEU A 263 -21.51 -24.10 -0.74
C LEU A 263 -20.19 -23.48 -1.19
N ALA A 264 -19.33 -23.04 -0.25
CA ALA A 264 -18.01 -22.51 -0.58
C ALA A 264 -17.12 -23.57 -1.28
N TRP A 265 -17.25 -24.84 -0.90
CA TRP A 265 -16.54 -25.94 -1.55
C TRP A 265 -16.99 -26.19 -2.98
N CYS A 266 -18.28 -25.95 -3.27
CA CYS A 266 -18.81 -26.07 -4.65
C CYS A 266 -18.21 -25.03 -5.59
N LEU A 267 -17.68 -23.92 -5.07
CA LEU A 267 -16.91 -22.93 -5.85
C LEU A 267 -15.41 -23.20 -5.84
N ALA A 268 -14.86 -23.56 -4.68
CA ALA A 268 -13.43 -23.72 -4.49
C ALA A 268 -12.86 -24.95 -5.21
N LEU A 269 -13.54 -26.10 -5.13
CA LEU A 269 -13.07 -27.34 -5.77
C LEU A 269 -13.04 -27.25 -7.30
N PRO A 270 -14.10 -26.80 -8.00
CA PRO A 270 -14.05 -26.63 -9.45
C PRO A 270 -13.02 -25.56 -9.87
N ALA A 271 -12.87 -24.47 -9.07
CA ALA A 271 -11.86 -23.47 -9.33
C ALA A 271 -10.44 -24.05 -9.22
N ALA A 272 -10.14 -24.81 -8.17
CA ALA A 272 -8.86 -25.49 -7.99
C ALA A 272 -8.59 -26.51 -9.09
N GLY A 273 -9.59 -27.36 -9.42
CA GLY A 273 -9.50 -28.34 -10.49
C GLY A 273 -9.22 -27.73 -11.86
N ALA A 274 -9.93 -26.66 -12.20
CA ALA A 274 -9.73 -25.95 -13.46
C ALA A 274 -8.37 -25.26 -13.54
N LEU A 275 -7.84 -24.76 -12.39
CA LEU A 275 -6.46 -24.21 -12.33
C LEU A 275 -5.43 -25.29 -12.59
N LEU A 276 -5.54 -26.45 -11.92
CA LEU A 276 -4.62 -27.56 -12.11
C LEU A 276 -4.68 -28.11 -13.52
N TRP A 277 -5.88 -28.23 -14.10
CA TRP A 277 -6.06 -28.69 -15.48
C TRP A 277 -5.34 -27.79 -16.48
N ARG A 278 -5.55 -26.48 -16.38
CA ARG A 278 -4.90 -25.51 -17.27
C ARG A 278 -3.38 -25.47 -17.09
N ASP A 279 -2.89 -25.58 -15.85
CA ASP A 279 -1.45 -25.64 -15.61
C ASP A 279 -0.86 -26.96 -16.15
N ALA A 280 -1.59 -28.07 -16.05
CA ALA A 280 -1.19 -29.35 -16.62
C ALA A 280 -1.05 -29.31 -18.14
N GLU A 281 -1.86 -28.52 -18.86
CA GLU A 281 -1.75 -28.35 -20.31
C GLU A 281 -0.40 -27.74 -20.73
N THR A 282 0.21 -26.91 -19.88
CA THR A 282 1.52 -26.27 -20.14
C THR A 282 2.71 -27.14 -19.79
N LEU A 283 2.50 -28.28 -19.07
CA LEU A 283 3.54 -29.17 -18.59
C LEU A 283 3.80 -30.34 -19.57
N PRO A 284 5.03 -30.89 -19.61
CA PRO A 284 5.31 -32.10 -20.36
C PRO A 284 4.49 -33.28 -19.83
N PRO A 285 4.14 -34.28 -20.68
CA PRO A 285 3.16 -35.33 -20.33
C PRO A 285 3.48 -36.13 -19.08
N ARG A 286 4.76 -36.34 -18.75
CA ARG A 286 5.18 -37.08 -17.54
C ARG A 286 4.91 -36.32 -16.23
N SER A 287 5.02 -34.99 -16.25
CA SER A 287 4.75 -34.16 -15.06
C SER A 287 3.27 -33.81 -14.90
N ARG A 288 2.45 -33.97 -15.95
CA ARG A 288 0.99 -33.76 -15.86
C ARG A 288 0.31 -34.71 -14.89
N LEU A 289 0.68 -35.99 -14.94
CA LEU A 289 0.12 -37.01 -14.03
C LEU A 289 0.47 -36.72 -12.56
N ALA A 290 1.74 -36.36 -12.30
CA ALA A 290 2.18 -35.98 -10.97
C ALA A 290 1.47 -34.70 -10.47
N HIS A 291 1.26 -33.73 -11.35
CA HIS A 291 0.56 -32.50 -11.02
C HIS A 291 -0.94 -32.73 -10.73
N LEU A 292 -1.59 -33.58 -11.51
CA LEU A 292 -3.00 -33.95 -11.30
C LEU A 292 -3.17 -34.84 -10.06
N SER A 293 -2.16 -35.66 -9.69
CA SER A 293 -2.22 -36.47 -8.47
C SER A 293 -2.19 -35.66 -7.17
N LEU A 294 -1.77 -34.40 -7.21
CA LEU A 294 -1.90 -33.46 -6.09
C LEU A 294 -3.36 -33.04 -5.81
N PHE A 295 -4.28 -33.40 -6.70
CA PHE A 295 -5.69 -33.08 -6.55
C PHE A 295 -6.46 -34.14 -5.75
N TRP A 296 -5.93 -35.38 -5.67
CA TRP A 296 -6.51 -36.50 -4.95
C TRP A 296 -5.82 -36.73 -3.59
#